data_39f2f42d2f72ff456415ae3b35acc8d4
#
_entry.id   39f2f42d2f72ff456415ae3b35acc8d4
#
_cell.length_a   1.000
_cell.length_b   1.000
_cell.length_c   1.000
_cell.angle_alpha   90.00
_cell.angle_beta   90.00
_cell.angle_gamma   90.00
#
_symmetry.space_group_name_H-M   'P 1'
#
loop_
_entity.id
_entity.type
_entity.pdbx_description
1 polymer ?
#
loop_
_entity_poly.entity_id
_entity_poly.type
_entity_poly.pdbx_seq_one_letter_code
_entity_poly.pdbx_strand_id
1 'polypeptide(L)'
;MGKGDKPRNCFSTGFKNNYDDINWGVSENKPTLIKSGKVREIYQGKLYYFDNETLEIVTTDRVSAFDHILNQTIPGKGRVLNEMSYKWFDMTYDIVDNHAISAGFNRDEARMIVKKAKPLPVECIVRGHLSGSGWLEYKEKQTVCGIPLPSGLKESSKLPKPIFTPSTKSDEHDENISFEEVVQILGSETANKIKKYSLEIYKKAYKYAYDKGIIIADTKFEFGIYNNRIILIDELLTPDSSRFWGKEIYKEGQSQPSYDKQIIRDYLLQIGWDKNPPIPDLPQGIIDKTSKKYQEVYNRLFG
;
A
#
# COMPACT_ATOMS: atom_id res chain seq x y z
N MET A 1 46.07 -13.62 -19.79
CA MET A 1 44.80 -14.24 -20.23
C MET A 1 44.19 -14.95 -19.01
N GLY A 2 43.29 -14.26 -18.36
CA GLY A 2 42.58 -14.82 -17.18
C GLY A 2 41.42 -15.70 -17.63
N LYS A 3 41.37 -16.93 -17.16
CA LYS A 3 40.27 -17.86 -17.39
C LYS A 3 39.05 -17.35 -16.60
N GLY A 4 37.96 -17.04 -17.30
CA GLY A 4 36.68 -16.64 -16.70
C GLY A 4 36.13 -17.75 -15.83
N ASP A 5 35.85 -17.40 -14.58
CA ASP A 5 35.14 -18.26 -13.63
C ASP A 5 33.71 -18.49 -14.14
N LYS A 6 33.38 -19.75 -14.41
CA LYS A 6 31.97 -20.17 -14.62
C LYS A 6 31.24 -20.05 -13.29
N PRO A 7 29.98 -19.59 -13.28
CA PRO A 7 29.20 -19.55 -12.05
C PRO A 7 29.11 -20.95 -11.44
N ARG A 8 29.49 -21.06 -10.17
CA ARG A 8 29.42 -22.32 -9.43
C ARG A 8 27.96 -22.77 -9.33
N ASN A 9 27.70 -23.98 -9.82
CA ASN A 9 26.41 -24.60 -9.71
C ASN A 9 26.21 -24.98 -8.22
N CYS A 10 25.44 -24.17 -7.47
CA CYS A 10 25.22 -24.33 -6.04
C CYS A 10 24.35 -25.56 -5.68
N PHE A 11 23.93 -26.32 -6.65
CA PHE A 11 23.15 -27.56 -6.48
C PHE A 11 23.98 -28.78 -6.89
N SER A 12 25.03 -29.08 -6.08
CA SER A 12 25.72 -30.35 -6.22
C SER A 12 24.78 -31.52 -5.86
N THR A 13 24.98 -32.68 -6.47
CA THR A 13 24.20 -33.90 -6.18
C THR A 13 24.22 -34.25 -4.68
N GLY A 14 25.31 -33.95 -3.96
CA GLY A 14 25.41 -34.11 -2.52
C GLY A 14 24.52 -33.15 -1.73
N PHE A 15 24.28 -31.91 -2.22
CA PHE A 15 23.36 -30.99 -1.59
C PHE A 15 21.91 -31.48 -1.76
N LYS A 16 21.54 -32.01 -2.90
CA LYS A 16 20.18 -32.57 -3.14
C LYS A 16 19.92 -33.79 -2.27
N ASN A 17 20.88 -34.68 -2.13
CA ASN A 17 20.73 -35.89 -1.34
C ASN A 17 20.68 -35.63 0.19
N ASN A 18 21.33 -34.57 0.66
CA ASN A 18 21.23 -34.16 2.06
C ASN A 18 20.03 -33.27 2.36
N TYR A 19 19.37 -32.74 1.34
CA TYR A 19 18.22 -31.86 1.52
C TYR A 19 16.96 -32.61 1.98
N ASP A 20 16.80 -33.84 1.51
CA ASP A 20 15.70 -34.74 1.91
C ASP A 20 15.92 -35.38 3.28
N ASP A 21 17.17 -35.49 3.74
CA ASP A 21 17.53 -36.03 5.06
C ASP A 21 17.59 -34.97 6.17
N ILE A 22 17.46 -33.69 5.84
CA ILE A 22 17.33 -32.65 6.85
C ILE A 22 15.95 -32.81 7.48
N ASN A 23 15.89 -33.32 8.67
CA ASN A 23 14.71 -33.30 9.52
C ASN A 23 14.39 -31.83 9.84
N TRP A 24 13.66 -31.21 8.96
CA TRP A 24 13.07 -29.88 9.17
C TRP A 24 12.06 -30.05 10.30
N GLY A 25 12.56 -30.09 11.55
CA GLY A 25 11.69 -30.17 12.71
C GLY A 25 10.57 -29.18 12.54
N VAL A 26 9.44 -29.65 12.04
CA VAL A 26 8.19 -28.88 11.97
C VAL A 26 7.84 -28.65 13.42
N SER A 27 8.31 -27.53 13.97
CA SER A 27 7.80 -27.08 15.25
C SER A 27 6.30 -26.89 15.04
N GLU A 28 5.47 -27.60 15.81
CA GLU A 28 4.01 -27.52 15.77
C GLU A 28 3.47 -26.12 16.11
N ASN A 29 4.32 -25.14 16.28
CA ASN A 29 3.98 -23.76 16.56
C ASN A 29 3.52 -23.07 15.26
N LYS A 30 2.24 -23.24 14.94
CA LYS A 30 1.59 -22.42 13.91
C LYS A 30 1.73 -20.95 14.27
N PRO A 31 1.93 -20.06 13.26
CA PRO A 31 1.96 -18.63 13.52
C PRO A 31 0.67 -18.20 14.23
N THR A 32 0.80 -17.37 15.25
CA THR A 32 -0.33 -16.84 16.00
C THR A 32 -0.83 -15.55 15.35
N LEU A 33 -2.12 -15.50 15.05
CA LEU A 33 -2.75 -14.26 14.60
C LEU A 33 -2.69 -13.22 15.73
N ILE A 34 -1.99 -12.10 15.50
CA ILE A 34 -1.86 -11.02 16.48
C ILE A 34 -2.69 -9.79 16.14
N LYS A 35 -3.04 -9.61 14.85
CA LYS A 35 -3.92 -8.52 14.40
C LYS A 35 -4.66 -8.93 13.13
N SER A 36 -5.98 -8.69 13.11
CA SER A 36 -6.79 -8.78 11.90
C SER A 36 -7.27 -7.36 11.53
N GLY A 37 -6.73 -6.80 10.45
CA GLY A 37 -7.18 -5.54 9.89
C GLY A 37 -8.32 -5.74 8.89
N LYS A 38 -8.76 -4.64 8.26
CA LYS A 38 -9.86 -4.67 7.27
C LYS A 38 -9.56 -5.62 6.09
N VAL A 39 -8.30 -5.67 5.64
CA VAL A 39 -7.89 -6.45 4.45
C VAL A 39 -6.61 -7.26 4.66
N ARG A 40 -5.93 -7.12 5.78
CA ARG A 40 -4.68 -7.84 6.09
C ARG A 40 -4.75 -8.51 7.46
N GLU A 41 -4.03 -9.60 7.57
CA GLU A 41 -3.82 -10.33 8.81
C GLU A 41 -2.33 -10.35 9.13
N ILE A 42 -2.00 -10.13 10.40
CA ILE A 42 -0.62 -10.11 10.88
C ILE A 42 -0.44 -11.25 11.86
N TYR A 43 0.53 -12.08 11.59
CA TYR A 43 0.87 -13.23 12.40
C TYR A 43 2.25 -13.05 13.00
N GLN A 44 2.45 -13.60 14.20
CA GLN A 44 3.74 -13.74 14.87
C GLN A 44 4.00 -15.21 15.20
N GLY A 45 5.22 -15.66 15.01
CA GLY A 45 5.62 -17.02 15.33
C GLY A 45 6.77 -17.50 14.46
N LYS A 46 7.31 -18.65 14.80
CA LYS A 46 8.38 -19.26 14.03
C LYS A 46 7.79 -19.91 12.78
N LEU A 47 7.86 -19.22 11.66
CA LEU A 47 7.76 -19.86 10.37
C LEU A 47 9.19 -20.14 9.86
N TYR A 48 9.57 -21.39 9.84
CA TYR A 48 10.87 -21.88 9.36
C TYR A 48 12.10 -21.27 10.07
N TYR A 49 12.72 -20.22 9.56
CA TYR A 49 13.98 -19.63 10.03
C TYR A 49 13.83 -18.23 10.62
N PHE A 50 12.59 -17.73 10.74
CA PHE A 50 12.35 -16.37 11.20
C PHE A 50 12.14 -16.35 12.72
N ASP A 51 12.80 -15.42 13.37
CA ASP A 51 12.81 -15.24 14.83
C ASP A 51 11.66 -14.33 15.31
N ASN A 52 11.71 -13.93 16.57
CA ASN A 52 10.74 -13.02 17.16
C ASN A 52 10.81 -11.58 16.63
N GLU A 53 11.81 -11.26 15.79
CA GLU A 53 12.03 -9.97 15.15
C GLU A 53 11.27 -9.84 13.81
N THR A 54 10.53 -10.86 13.42
CA THR A 54 9.78 -10.89 12.17
C THR A 54 8.30 -11.08 12.40
N LEU A 55 7.52 -10.60 11.42
CA LEU A 55 6.07 -10.82 11.32
C LEU A 55 5.76 -11.40 9.95
N GLU A 56 4.62 -12.07 9.87
CA GLU A 56 4.04 -12.49 8.63
C GLU A 56 2.79 -11.66 8.35
N ILE A 57 2.73 -11.05 7.17
CA ILE A 57 1.56 -10.33 6.68
C ILE A 57 0.90 -11.14 5.57
N VAL A 58 -0.37 -11.47 5.77
CA VAL A 58 -1.21 -12.11 4.77
C VAL A 58 -2.21 -11.09 4.25
N THR A 59 -2.13 -10.76 2.96
CA THR A 59 -3.08 -9.86 2.30
C THR A 59 -4.26 -10.66 1.81
N THR A 60 -5.44 -10.39 2.32
CA THR A 60 -6.65 -11.16 2.02
C THR A 60 -7.43 -10.58 0.83
N ASP A 61 -8.34 -11.38 0.30
CA ASP A 61 -9.30 -10.95 -0.72
C ASP A 61 -10.48 -10.14 -0.15
N ARG A 62 -10.49 -9.90 1.18
CA ARG A 62 -11.50 -9.01 1.80
C ARG A 62 -11.43 -7.61 1.21
N VAL A 63 -12.57 -6.97 1.11
CA VAL A 63 -12.69 -5.58 0.67
C VAL A 63 -13.49 -4.78 1.67
N SER A 64 -13.11 -3.53 1.86
CA SER A 64 -13.82 -2.59 2.72
C SER A 64 -14.24 -1.35 1.93
N ALA A 65 -15.40 -0.81 2.25
CA ALA A 65 -15.87 0.47 1.75
C ALA A 65 -16.60 1.21 2.88
N PHE A 66 -16.40 2.54 2.97
CA PHE A 66 -16.98 3.39 4.02
C PHE A 66 -16.75 2.83 5.43
N ASP A 67 -15.52 2.37 5.69
CA ASP A 67 -15.05 1.77 6.94
C ASP A 67 -15.64 0.41 7.33
N HIS A 68 -16.53 -0.16 6.53
CA HIS A 68 -17.09 -1.50 6.72
C HIS A 68 -16.40 -2.54 5.85
N ILE A 69 -16.12 -3.73 6.42
CA ILE A 69 -15.70 -4.92 5.69
C ILE A 69 -16.94 -5.53 5.05
N LEU A 70 -16.92 -5.72 3.72
CA LEU A 70 -18.06 -6.27 2.99
C LEU A 70 -18.14 -7.79 3.17
N ASN A 71 -19.35 -8.35 2.99
CA ASN A 71 -19.59 -9.78 3.15
C ASN A 71 -18.86 -10.64 2.10
N GLN A 72 -18.74 -10.10 0.88
CA GLN A 72 -18.07 -10.80 -0.23
C GLN A 72 -16.60 -10.40 -0.32
N THR A 73 -15.81 -11.27 -0.94
CA THR A 73 -14.40 -11.05 -1.26
C THR A 73 -14.22 -10.73 -2.74
N ILE A 74 -13.09 -10.15 -3.08
CA ILE A 74 -12.69 -9.87 -4.47
C ILE A 74 -11.60 -10.87 -4.86
N PRO A 75 -11.90 -11.91 -5.67
CA PRO A 75 -10.96 -12.97 -5.97
C PRO A 75 -9.65 -12.46 -6.58
N GLY A 76 -8.53 -12.89 -6.01
CA GLY A 76 -7.18 -12.54 -6.45
C GLY A 76 -6.70 -11.15 -6.03
N LYS A 77 -7.52 -10.38 -5.31
CA LYS A 77 -7.15 -9.04 -4.81
C LYS A 77 -5.92 -9.08 -3.92
N GLY A 78 -5.92 -9.95 -2.92
CA GLY A 78 -4.82 -10.08 -1.96
C GLY A 78 -3.50 -10.36 -2.65
N ARG A 79 -3.49 -11.26 -3.62
CA ARG A 79 -2.30 -11.57 -4.43
C ARG A 79 -1.79 -10.36 -5.20
N VAL A 80 -2.67 -9.64 -5.88
CA VAL A 80 -2.30 -8.44 -6.65
C VAL A 80 -1.69 -7.37 -5.75
N LEU A 81 -2.34 -7.06 -4.61
CA LEU A 81 -1.84 -6.05 -3.68
C LEU A 81 -0.49 -6.42 -3.08
N ASN A 82 -0.33 -7.68 -2.66
CA ASN A 82 0.90 -8.17 -2.08
C ASN A 82 2.07 -8.08 -3.07
N GLU A 83 1.84 -8.53 -4.31
CA GLU A 83 2.85 -8.49 -5.36
C GLU A 83 3.20 -7.06 -5.80
N MET A 84 2.20 -6.17 -5.90
CA MET A 84 2.44 -4.75 -6.18
C MET A 84 3.30 -4.11 -5.09
N SER A 85 2.95 -4.31 -3.82
CA SER A 85 3.73 -3.78 -2.70
C SER A 85 5.17 -4.26 -2.75
N TYR A 86 5.40 -5.56 -2.97
CA TYR A 86 6.73 -6.13 -3.05
C TYR A 86 7.57 -5.50 -4.18
N LYS A 87 7.00 -5.37 -5.38
CA LYS A 87 7.69 -4.73 -6.52
C LYS A 87 8.04 -3.25 -6.25
N TRP A 88 7.12 -2.52 -5.62
CA TRP A 88 7.38 -1.13 -5.25
C TRP A 88 8.44 -1.00 -4.15
N PHE A 89 8.46 -1.89 -3.16
CA PHE A 89 9.52 -1.93 -2.16
C PHE A 89 10.89 -2.12 -2.79
N ASP A 90 11.01 -3.04 -3.73
CA ASP A 90 12.25 -3.27 -4.48
C ASP A 90 12.65 -2.03 -5.30
N MET A 91 11.70 -1.40 -5.99
CA MET A 91 11.95 -0.22 -6.82
C MET A 91 12.31 1.05 -6.03
N THR A 92 11.95 1.14 -4.76
CA THR A 92 12.16 2.34 -3.92
C THR A 92 13.22 2.16 -2.83
N TYR A 93 13.89 1.03 -2.83
CA TYR A 93 14.91 0.66 -1.85
C TYR A 93 16.06 1.67 -1.75
N ASP A 94 16.42 2.32 -2.86
CA ASP A 94 17.46 3.36 -2.93
C ASP A 94 17.07 4.67 -2.21
N ILE A 95 15.81 4.88 -1.86
CA ILE A 95 15.32 6.07 -1.16
C ILE A 95 15.27 5.82 0.36
N VAL A 96 14.72 4.70 0.76
CA VAL A 96 14.58 4.30 2.17
C VAL A 96 14.44 2.77 2.27
N ASP A 97 15.04 2.20 3.31
CA ASP A 97 14.84 0.79 3.65
C ASP A 97 13.36 0.49 3.88
N ASN A 98 12.98 -0.77 3.68
CA ASN A 98 11.64 -1.24 3.96
C ASN A 98 11.63 -2.50 4.82
N HIS A 99 10.46 -2.90 5.25
CA HIS A 99 10.27 -4.04 6.13
C HIS A 99 10.27 -5.40 5.42
N ALA A 100 10.10 -5.45 4.10
CA ALA A 100 9.97 -6.71 3.37
C ALA A 100 11.27 -7.52 3.42
N ILE A 101 11.15 -8.82 3.64
CA ILE A 101 12.26 -9.77 3.59
C ILE A 101 12.05 -10.62 2.33
N SER A 102 12.94 -10.46 1.35
CA SER A 102 12.78 -11.08 0.03
C SER A 102 12.66 -12.62 0.06
N ALA A 103 13.39 -13.26 0.96
CA ALA A 103 13.33 -14.71 1.13
C ALA A 103 11.99 -15.22 1.71
N GLY A 104 11.16 -14.33 2.26
CA GLY A 104 9.87 -14.67 2.86
C GLY A 104 8.67 -14.27 2.01
N PHE A 105 8.87 -13.86 0.75
CA PHE A 105 7.78 -13.50 -0.14
C PHE A 105 7.17 -14.74 -0.80
N ASN A 106 5.88 -14.94 -0.61
CA ASN A 106 5.10 -15.96 -1.32
C ASN A 106 3.95 -15.30 -2.07
N ARG A 107 4.08 -15.29 -3.40
CA ARG A 107 3.12 -14.69 -4.32
C ARG A 107 1.76 -15.36 -4.26
N ASP A 108 1.74 -16.68 -4.30
CA ASP A 108 0.50 -17.45 -4.48
C ASP A 108 -0.38 -17.43 -3.24
N GLU A 109 0.24 -17.33 -2.06
CA GLU A 109 -0.45 -17.23 -0.78
C GLU A 109 -0.71 -15.77 -0.35
N ALA A 110 -0.34 -14.79 -1.18
CA ALA A 110 -0.40 -13.37 -0.84
C ALA A 110 0.26 -13.03 0.51
N ARG A 111 1.39 -13.67 0.79
CA ARG A 111 2.10 -13.68 2.07
C ARG A 111 3.44 -12.98 1.93
N MET A 112 3.82 -12.21 2.94
CA MET A 112 5.11 -11.56 3.03
C MET A 112 5.64 -11.64 4.45
N ILE A 113 6.89 -12.12 4.61
CA ILE A 113 7.60 -12.02 5.88
C ILE A 113 8.26 -10.65 5.95
N VAL A 114 8.11 -9.98 7.08
CA VAL A 114 8.57 -8.61 7.26
C VAL A 114 9.30 -8.43 8.58
N LYS A 115 10.18 -7.45 8.65
CA LYS A 115 10.81 -6.98 9.89
C LYS A 115 9.74 -6.44 10.83
N LYS A 116 9.80 -6.79 12.12
CA LYS A 116 8.89 -6.29 13.15
C LYS A 116 9.30 -4.87 13.55
N ALA A 117 8.84 -3.88 12.82
CA ALA A 117 9.07 -2.48 13.13
C ALA A 117 8.00 -1.93 14.08
N LYS A 118 8.37 -0.93 14.88
CA LYS A 118 7.40 -0.14 15.68
C LYS A 118 6.77 0.92 14.77
N PRO A 119 5.47 0.85 14.45
CA PRO A 119 4.82 1.83 13.57
C PRO A 119 4.87 3.24 14.16
N LEU A 120 5.02 4.24 13.29
CA LEU A 120 4.80 5.64 13.66
C LEU A 120 3.29 5.95 13.67
N PRO A 121 2.81 6.80 14.60
CA PRO A 121 1.38 7.07 14.77
C PRO A 121 0.84 8.13 13.78
N VAL A 122 1.37 8.17 12.58
CA VAL A 122 0.96 9.10 11.50
C VAL A 122 0.88 8.37 10.18
N GLU A 123 -0.11 8.71 9.38
CA GLU A 123 -0.18 8.32 7.99
C GLU A 123 0.43 9.41 7.10
N CYS A 124 1.28 9.02 6.17
CA CYS A 124 2.00 9.92 5.29
C CYS A 124 1.34 9.95 3.91
N ILE A 125 0.46 10.91 3.67
CA ILE A 125 -0.24 11.03 2.40
C ILE A 125 0.49 12.02 1.51
N VAL A 126 0.71 11.66 0.25
CA VAL A 126 1.21 12.57 -0.79
C VAL A 126 0.18 12.71 -1.88
N ARG A 127 -0.12 13.95 -2.25
CA ARG A 127 -1.09 14.28 -3.30
C ARG A 127 -0.39 15.02 -4.45
N GLY A 128 -0.52 14.51 -5.65
CA GLY A 128 -0.13 15.22 -6.88
C GLY A 128 -1.33 15.75 -7.64
N HIS A 129 -2.53 15.29 -7.28
CA HIS A 129 -3.81 15.77 -7.81
C HIS A 129 -4.78 16.01 -6.67
N LEU A 130 -5.75 16.88 -6.88
CA LEU A 130 -6.72 17.31 -5.89
C LEU A 130 -7.94 16.40 -5.93
N SER A 131 -8.00 15.40 -5.03
CA SER A 131 -9.06 14.39 -4.98
C SER A 131 -9.45 13.99 -3.57
N GLY A 132 -10.59 13.32 -3.42
CA GLY A 132 -11.07 12.79 -2.15
C GLY A 132 -11.16 13.85 -1.05
N SER A 133 -10.69 13.54 0.17
CA SER A 133 -10.72 14.48 1.30
C SER A 133 -9.95 15.77 1.02
N GLY A 134 -8.86 15.72 0.25
CA GLY A 134 -8.11 16.93 -0.13
C GLY A 134 -8.92 17.87 -1.04
N TRP A 135 -9.73 17.33 -1.93
CA TRP A 135 -10.65 18.15 -2.74
C TRP A 135 -11.74 18.79 -1.86
N LEU A 136 -12.33 18.02 -0.95
CA LEU A 136 -13.38 18.53 -0.06
C LEU A 136 -12.85 19.66 0.83
N GLU A 137 -11.67 19.50 1.42
CA GLU A 137 -11.02 20.54 2.23
C GLU A 137 -10.67 21.78 1.40
N TYR A 138 -10.08 21.60 0.21
CA TYR A 138 -9.77 22.72 -0.67
C TYR A 138 -11.02 23.50 -1.10
N LYS A 139 -12.10 22.82 -1.43
CA LYS A 139 -13.36 23.45 -1.83
C LYS A 139 -13.92 24.37 -0.73
N GLU A 140 -13.70 24.01 0.52
CA GLU A 140 -14.16 24.79 1.67
C GLU A 140 -13.16 25.89 2.08
N LYS A 141 -11.85 25.56 2.12
CA LYS A 141 -10.83 26.41 2.77
C LYS A 141 -9.76 26.95 1.83
N GLN A 142 -9.72 26.47 0.58
CA GLN A 142 -8.62 26.70 -0.39
C GLN A 142 -7.22 26.29 0.14
N THR A 143 -7.20 25.43 1.16
CA THR A 143 -6.00 24.82 1.73
C THR A 143 -6.20 23.31 1.82
N VAL A 144 -5.09 22.56 1.96
CA VAL A 144 -5.11 21.16 2.33
C VAL A 144 -4.05 20.94 3.42
N CYS A 145 -4.44 20.45 4.59
CA CYS A 145 -3.55 20.30 5.76
C CYS A 145 -2.79 21.59 6.08
N GLY A 146 -3.46 22.74 6.00
CA GLY A 146 -2.86 24.07 6.22
C GLY A 146 -1.99 24.60 5.07
N ILE A 147 -1.79 23.83 3.99
CA ILE A 147 -1.01 24.25 2.82
C ILE A 147 -1.90 25.07 1.89
N PRO A 148 -1.61 26.37 1.67
CA PRO A 148 -2.37 27.18 0.74
C PRO A 148 -2.13 26.72 -0.71
N LEU A 149 -3.21 26.61 -1.48
CA LEU A 149 -3.18 26.20 -2.88
C LEU A 149 -3.69 27.33 -3.78
N PRO A 150 -3.28 27.37 -5.07
CA PRO A 150 -3.79 28.36 -6.01
C PRO A 150 -5.31 28.33 -6.08
N SER A 151 -5.93 29.51 -6.28
CA SER A 151 -7.36 29.61 -6.52
C SER A 151 -7.73 29.05 -7.90
N GLY A 152 -8.98 28.58 -8.02
CA GLY A 152 -9.52 28.11 -9.31
C GLY A 152 -9.20 26.65 -9.66
N LEU A 153 -8.55 25.90 -8.75
CA LEU A 153 -8.40 24.46 -8.92
C LEU A 153 -9.77 23.78 -8.88
N LYS A 154 -9.91 22.73 -9.66
CA LYS A 154 -11.12 21.92 -9.79
C LYS A 154 -10.88 20.52 -9.22
N GLU A 155 -11.93 19.74 -9.11
CA GLU A 155 -11.78 18.33 -8.77
C GLU A 155 -10.84 17.64 -9.76
N SER A 156 -9.95 16.80 -9.26
CA SER A 156 -8.91 16.11 -10.01
C SER A 156 -7.83 17.01 -10.66
N SER A 157 -7.81 18.33 -10.41
CA SER A 157 -6.73 19.20 -10.90
C SER A 157 -5.37 18.67 -10.49
N LYS A 158 -4.42 18.70 -11.44
CA LYS A 158 -3.01 18.45 -11.15
C LYS A 158 -2.46 19.61 -10.31
N LEU A 159 -1.82 19.29 -9.21
CA LEU A 159 -1.16 20.29 -8.36
C LEU A 159 0.16 20.77 -9.00
N PRO A 160 0.55 22.05 -8.79
CA PRO A 160 1.83 22.58 -9.31
C PRO A 160 3.06 21.77 -8.86
N LYS A 161 2.99 21.21 -7.65
CA LYS A 161 3.95 20.26 -7.07
C LYS A 161 3.22 19.30 -6.16
N PRO A 162 3.73 18.06 -6.00
CA PRO A 162 3.17 17.16 -4.99
C PRO A 162 3.29 17.76 -3.59
N ILE A 163 2.24 17.61 -2.80
CA ILE A 163 2.17 18.08 -1.42
C ILE A 163 2.09 16.92 -0.43
N PHE A 164 2.69 17.11 0.74
CA PHE A 164 2.61 16.16 1.85
C PHE A 164 1.46 16.58 2.77
N THR A 165 0.45 15.73 2.88
CA THR A 165 -0.81 16.00 3.59
C THR A 165 -1.10 14.87 4.57
N PRO A 166 -0.41 14.85 5.72
CA PRO A 166 -0.50 13.77 6.68
C PRO A 166 -1.86 13.68 7.36
N SER A 167 -2.16 12.50 7.94
CA SER A 167 -3.28 12.30 8.84
C SER A 167 -2.84 11.60 10.12
N THR A 168 -3.67 11.68 11.15
CA THR A 168 -3.55 10.82 12.32
C THR A 168 -3.74 9.37 11.91
N LYS A 169 -3.24 8.45 12.72
CA LYS A 169 -3.53 7.02 12.61
C LYS A 169 -4.42 6.66 13.79
N SER A 170 -5.73 6.60 13.56
CA SER A 170 -6.75 6.33 14.56
C SER A 170 -7.50 5.03 14.25
N ASP A 171 -8.01 4.38 15.28
CA ASP A 171 -8.87 3.20 15.11
C ASP A 171 -10.29 3.59 14.69
N GLU A 172 -10.73 4.83 14.95
CA GLU A 172 -12.07 5.32 14.62
C GLU A 172 -12.10 6.03 13.25
N HIS A 173 -11.38 7.13 13.12
CA HIS A 173 -11.31 7.91 11.88
C HIS A 173 -9.99 8.66 11.77
N ASP A 174 -9.38 8.62 10.58
CA ASP A 174 -8.14 9.34 10.31
C ASP A 174 -8.45 10.81 9.98
N GLU A 175 -7.88 11.75 10.71
CA GLU A 175 -8.07 13.18 10.51
C GLU A 175 -6.84 13.81 9.86
N ASN A 176 -7.07 14.67 8.86
CA ASN A 176 -6.00 15.45 8.26
C ASN A 176 -5.36 16.36 9.31
N ILE A 177 -4.04 16.32 9.41
CA ILE A 177 -3.25 17.17 10.32
C ILE A 177 -2.23 18.01 9.55
N SER A 178 -1.80 19.11 10.13
CA SER A 178 -0.73 19.95 9.59
C SER A 178 0.63 19.28 9.75
N PHE A 179 1.64 19.77 9.01
CA PHE A 179 3.01 19.30 9.20
C PHE A 179 3.57 19.68 10.57
N GLU A 180 3.15 20.82 11.12
CA GLU A 180 3.51 21.31 12.46
C GLU A 180 3.03 20.33 13.55
N GLU A 181 1.83 19.78 13.41
CA GLU A 181 1.32 18.75 14.32
C GLU A 181 2.11 17.45 14.20
N VAL A 182 2.52 17.03 12.99
CA VAL A 182 3.44 15.89 12.82
C VAL A 182 4.77 16.14 13.55
N VAL A 183 5.31 17.36 13.49
CA VAL A 183 6.52 17.74 14.23
C VAL A 183 6.32 17.64 15.74
N GLN A 184 5.17 18.02 16.25
CA GLN A 184 4.85 17.88 17.68
C GLN A 184 4.77 16.40 18.10
N ILE A 185 4.21 15.53 17.25
CA ILE A 185 4.05 14.09 17.54
C ILE A 185 5.38 13.34 17.44
N LEU A 186 6.20 13.59 16.42
CA LEU A 186 7.36 12.77 16.07
C LEU A 186 8.72 13.44 16.33
N GLY A 187 8.73 14.71 16.61
CA GLY A 187 9.94 15.54 16.58
C GLY A 187 10.34 15.95 15.16
N SER A 188 11.04 17.10 15.08
CA SER A 188 11.39 17.75 13.80
C SER A 188 12.21 16.85 12.86
N GLU A 189 13.20 16.13 13.40
CA GLU A 189 14.08 15.28 12.59
C GLU A 189 13.29 14.15 11.89
N THR A 190 12.48 13.40 12.64
CA THR A 190 11.66 12.30 12.12
C THR A 190 10.63 12.81 11.14
N ALA A 191 9.91 13.88 11.48
CA ALA A 191 8.90 14.50 10.63
C ALA A 191 9.47 14.93 9.26
N ASN A 192 10.63 15.59 9.25
CA ASN A 192 11.28 16.01 8.02
C ASN A 192 11.75 14.81 7.18
N LYS A 193 12.28 13.75 7.79
CA LYS A 193 12.71 12.54 7.10
C LYS A 193 11.53 11.84 6.41
N ILE A 194 10.43 11.57 7.12
CA ILE A 194 9.26 10.89 6.53
C ILE A 194 8.61 11.73 5.43
N LYS A 195 8.52 13.05 5.59
CA LYS A 195 8.05 13.96 4.54
C LYS A 195 8.93 13.88 3.30
N LYS A 196 10.25 13.93 3.47
CA LYS A 196 11.22 13.83 2.37
C LYS A 196 11.07 12.49 1.64
N TYR A 197 11.12 11.38 2.37
CA TYR A 197 10.99 10.04 1.79
C TYR A 197 9.67 9.86 1.04
N SER A 198 8.55 10.29 1.63
CA SER A 198 7.23 10.21 1.01
C SER A 198 7.18 10.96 -0.33
N LEU A 199 7.72 12.17 -0.38
CA LEU A 199 7.75 12.97 -1.62
C LEU A 199 8.69 12.38 -2.67
N GLU A 200 9.82 11.83 -2.28
CA GLU A 200 10.78 11.19 -3.20
C GLU A 200 10.23 9.89 -3.77
N ILE A 201 9.64 9.03 -2.93
CA ILE A 201 8.96 7.80 -3.36
C ILE A 201 7.83 8.14 -4.33
N TYR A 202 6.96 9.10 -3.96
CA TYR A 202 5.86 9.52 -4.83
C TYR A 202 6.35 10.00 -6.20
N LYS A 203 7.37 10.86 -6.24
CA LYS A 203 7.92 11.38 -7.51
C LYS A 203 8.47 10.27 -8.39
N LYS A 204 9.22 9.33 -7.82
CA LYS A 204 9.78 8.18 -8.53
C LYS A 204 8.67 7.28 -9.09
N ALA A 205 7.72 6.93 -8.26
CA ALA A 205 6.58 6.09 -8.63
C ALA A 205 5.66 6.78 -9.66
N TYR A 206 5.36 8.07 -9.46
CA TYR A 206 4.56 8.84 -10.40
C TYR A 206 5.16 8.84 -11.80
N LYS A 207 6.48 9.10 -11.92
CA LYS A 207 7.17 9.07 -13.20
C LYS A 207 7.04 7.72 -13.88
N TYR A 208 7.36 6.65 -13.16
CA TYR A 208 7.25 5.28 -13.68
C TYR A 208 5.83 4.93 -14.14
N ALA A 209 4.82 5.20 -13.29
CA ALA A 209 3.43 4.90 -13.60
C ALA A 209 2.90 5.75 -14.77
N TYR A 210 3.30 7.04 -14.84
CA TYR A 210 2.90 7.95 -15.91
C TYR A 210 3.39 7.51 -17.28
N ASP A 211 4.62 6.96 -17.35
CA ASP A 211 5.19 6.39 -18.58
C ASP A 211 4.46 5.10 -19.02
N LYS A 212 3.78 4.42 -18.07
CA LYS A 212 2.91 3.27 -18.29
C LYS A 212 1.42 3.63 -18.51
N GLY A 213 1.11 4.91 -18.68
CA GLY A 213 -0.27 5.40 -18.90
C GLY A 213 -1.12 5.47 -17.64
N ILE A 214 -0.51 5.45 -16.45
CA ILE A 214 -1.21 5.54 -15.15
C ILE A 214 -0.82 6.82 -14.44
N ILE A 215 -1.82 7.54 -13.93
CA ILE A 215 -1.67 8.68 -13.03
C ILE A 215 -1.87 8.17 -11.60
N ILE A 216 -0.87 8.39 -10.73
CA ILE A 216 -1.02 8.22 -9.28
C ILE A 216 -1.50 9.57 -8.73
N ALA A 217 -2.78 9.68 -8.41
CA ALA A 217 -3.34 10.94 -7.93
C ALA A 217 -2.88 11.30 -6.53
N ASP A 218 -2.99 10.34 -5.65
CA ASP A 218 -2.48 10.38 -4.28
C ASP A 218 -2.13 8.98 -3.79
N THR A 219 -1.39 8.92 -2.71
CA THR A 219 -1.00 7.66 -2.06
C THR A 219 -0.73 7.89 -0.58
N LYS A 220 -0.95 6.84 0.20
CA LYS A 220 -0.66 6.77 1.62
C LYS A 220 0.55 5.86 1.86
N PHE A 221 1.47 6.32 2.69
CA PHE A 221 2.61 5.55 3.19
C PHE A 221 2.55 5.43 4.70
N GLU A 222 3.10 4.34 5.21
CA GLU A 222 3.33 4.14 6.63
C GLU A 222 4.81 3.89 6.89
N PHE A 223 5.31 4.47 7.97
CA PHE A 223 6.70 4.29 8.41
C PHE A 223 6.74 3.68 9.80
N GLY A 224 7.83 3.01 10.09
CA GLY A 224 8.12 2.46 11.42
C GLY A 224 9.58 2.60 11.78
N ILE A 225 9.90 2.30 13.04
CA ILE A 225 11.27 2.26 13.56
C ILE A 225 11.70 0.79 13.70
N TYR A 226 12.80 0.45 13.08
CA TYR A 226 13.48 -0.84 13.20
C TYR A 226 14.99 -0.60 13.38
N ASN A 227 15.57 -1.12 14.46
CA ASN A 227 16.99 -0.93 14.80
C ASN A 227 17.41 0.57 14.76
N ASN A 228 16.62 1.45 15.38
CA ASN A 228 16.79 2.90 15.40
C ASN A 228 16.82 3.59 14.03
N ARG A 229 16.31 2.93 13.00
CA ARG A 229 16.18 3.51 11.66
C ARG A 229 14.71 3.61 11.25
N ILE A 230 14.39 4.65 10.50
CA ILE A 230 13.09 4.78 9.87
C ILE A 230 13.08 3.86 8.66
N ILE A 231 12.07 3.00 8.59
CA ILE A 231 11.83 2.14 7.43
C ILE A 231 10.38 2.27 6.97
N LEU A 232 10.15 1.98 5.69
CA LEU A 232 8.82 1.92 5.10
C LEU A 232 8.16 0.60 5.49
N ILE A 233 6.89 0.65 5.89
CA ILE A 233 6.12 -0.52 6.35
C ILE A 233 4.75 -0.56 5.68
N ASP A 234 3.97 -1.59 6.00
CA ASP A 234 2.61 -1.86 5.54
C ASP A 234 2.57 -2.17 4.03
N GLU A 235 1.69 -1.55 3.27
CA GLU A 235 1.59 -1.69 1.83
C GLU A 235 2.18 -0.48 1.10
N LEU A 236 2.61 -0.68 -0.13
CA LEU A 236 3.20 0.39 -0.91
C LEU A 236 2.54 0.51 -2.27
N LEU A 237 1.96 1.69 -2.55
CA LEU A 237 1.47 2.07 -3.88
C LEU A 237 0.55 1.00 -4.50
N THR A 238 -0.41 0.54 -3.72
CA THR A 238 -1.45 -0.40 -4.16
C THR A 238 -2.75 0.35 -4.45
N PRO A 239 -3.70 -0.26 -5.16
CA PRO A 239 -5.04 0.30 -5.34
C PRO A 239 -5.82 0.51 -4.02
N ASP A 240 -5.41 -0.11 -2.91
CA ASP A 240 -6.03 0.12 -1.60
C ASP A 240 -5.48 1.36 -0.89
N SER A 241 -4.19 1.69 -1.10
CA SER A 241 -3.52 2.85 -0.50
C SER A 241 -3.38 4.04 -1.45
N SER A 242 -3.73 3.89 -2.74
CA SER A 242 -3.49 4.91 -3.78
C SER A 242 -4.66 5.02 -4.73
N ARG A 243 -4.89 6.22 -5.29
CA ARG A 243 -5.78 6.40 -6.44
C ARG A 243 -4.99 6.33 -7.73
N PHE A 244 -5.28 5.32 -8.53
CA PHE A 244 -4.72 5.14 -9.87
C PHE A 244 -5.77 5.51 -10.92
N TRP A 245 -5.43 6.42 -11.86
CA TRP A 245 -6.29 6.83 -12.96
C TRP A 245 -5.66 6.49 -14.31
N GLY A 246 -6.47 6.15 -15.29
CA GLY A 246 -6.01 6.01 -16.66
C GLY A 246 -5.68 7.38 -17.25
N LYS A 247 -4.46 7.56 -17.74
CA LYS A 247 -3.99 8.82 -18.34
C LYS A 247 -4.82 9.21 -19.57
N GLU A 248 -5.25 8.22 -20.34
CA GLU A 248 -6.00 8.38 -21.58
C GLU A 248 -7.43 8.90 -21.39
N ILE A 249 -8.00 8.68 -20.19
CA ILE A 249 -9.39 9.08 -19.88
C ILE A 249 -9.46 10.20 -18.84
N TYR A 250 -8.30 10.65 -18.36
CA TYR A 250 -8.24 11.70 -17.35
C TYR A 250 -8.82 13.02 -17.85
N LYS A 251 -9.71 13.60 -17.06
CA LYS A 251 -10.32 14.93 -17.32
C LYS A 251 -10.40 15.72 -16.03
N GLU A 252 -9.78 16.88 -16.01
CA GLU A 252 -9.89 17.82 -14.90
C GLU A 252 -11.33 18.33 -14.73
N GLY A 253 -11.73 18.63 -13.52
CA GLY A 253 -13.04 19.20 -13.18
C GLY A 253 -14.13 18.18 -12.90
N GLN A 254 -13.79 16.91 -12.80
CA GLN A 254 -14.72 15.83 -12.46
C GLN A 254 -14.01 14.71 -11.70
N SER A 255 -14.80 13.87 -11.01
CA SER A 255 -14.32 12.62 -10.46
C SER A 255 -13.80 11.69 -11.54
N GLN A 256 -12.73 10.96 -11.27
CA GLN A 256 -12.09 10.07 -12.23
C GLN A 256 -12.45 8.60 -11.97
N PRO A 257 -12.67 7.81 -13.04
CA PRO A 257 -12.65 6.36 -12.90
C PRO A 257 -11.29 5.90 -12.34
N SER A 258 -11.32 5.21 -11.22
CA SER A 258 -10.11 4.74 -10.53
C SER A 258 -9.99 3.23 -10.61
N TYR A 259 -8.75 2.72 -10.54
CA TYR A 259 -8.46 1.27 -10.48
C TYR A 259 -8.57 0.69 -9.07
N ASP A 260 -9.13 1.45 -8.16
CA ASP A 260 -9.40 1.05 -6.79
C ASP A 260 -10.84 0.52 -6.60
N LYS A 261 -11.27 0.48 -5.36
CA LYS A 261 -12.63 0.08 -4.97
C LYS A 261 -13.73 1.13 -5.24
N GLN A 262 -13.46 2.11 -6.12
CA GLN A 262 -14.46 3.14 -6.45
C GLN A 262 -15.73 2.52 -7.07
N ILE A 263 -15.60 1.48 -7.89
CA ILE A 263 -16.74 0.75 -8.45
C ILE A 263 -17.68 0.22 -7.35
N ILE A 264 -17.12 -0.28 -6.27
CA ILE A 264 -17.89 -0.76 -5.12
C ILE A 264 -18.57 0.41 -4.41
N ARG A 265 -17.84 1.51 -4.17
CA ARG A 265 -18.40 2.71 -3.53
C ARG A 265 -19.53 3.30 -4.35
N ASP A 266 -19.36 3.41 -5.67
CA ASP A 266 -20.37 3.94 -6.58
C ASP A 266 -21.64 3.08 -6.56
N TYR A 267 -21.48 1.75 -6.59
CA TYR A 267 -22.59 0.81 -6.46
C TYR A 267 -23.34 0.99 -5.14
N LEU A 268 -22.63 1.03 -4.01
CA LEU A 268 -23.26 1.19 -2.70
C LEU A 268 -24.00 2.52 -2.56
N LEU A 269 -23.47 3.59 -3.14
CA LEU A 269 -24.15 4.89 -3.18
C LEU A 269 -25.37 4.86 -4.12
N GLN A 270 -25.27 4.21 -5.28
CA GLN A 270 -26.34 4.09 -6.26
C GLN A 270 -27.56 3.34 -5.70
N ILE A 271 -27.35 2.32 -4.88
CA ILE A 271 -28.47 1.61 -4.22
C ILE A 271 -29.02 2.34 -2.99
N GLY A 272 -28.47 3.53 -2.67
CA GLY A 272 -28.93 4.35 -1.54
C GLY A 272 -28.53 3.85 -0.17
N TRP A 273 -27.44 3.06 -0.06
CA TRP A 273 -26.99 2.61 1.25
C TRP A 273 -26.52 3.78 2.11
N ASP A 274 -27.04 3.86 3.32
CA ASP A 274 -26.79 4.92 4.30
C ASP A 274 -25.45 4.77 5.06
N LYS A 275 -24.63 3.79 4.68
CA LYS A 275 -23.35 3.43 5.31
C LYS A 275 -23.49 2.84 6.72
N ASN A 276 -24.67 2.36 7.10
CA ASN A 276 -24.92 1.67 8.35
C ASN A 276 -25.25 0.19 8.11
N PRO A 277 -24.97 -0.71 9.06
CA PRO A 277 -25.43 -2.09 8.99
C PRO A 277 -26.98 -2.16 8.88
N PRO A 278 -27.53 -3.17 8.15
CA PRO A 278 -26.81 -4.29 7.52
C PRO A 278 -26.06 -3.88 6.25
N ILE A 279 -24.92 -4.51 6.02
CA ILE A 279 -24.07 -4.24 4.84
C ILE A 279 -24.68 -4.95 3.63
N PRO A 280 -24.98 -4.23 2.53
CA PRO A 280 -25.52 -4.83 1.33
C PRO A 280 -24.56 -5.82 0.67
N ASP A 281 -25.11 -6.87 0.09
CA ASP A 281 -24.32 -7.81 -0.71
C ASP A 281 -23.94 -7.22 -2.07
N LEU A 282 -22.73 -7.57 -2.54
CA LEU A 282 -22.24 -7.17 -3.85
C LEU A 282 -22.74 -8.16 -4.91
N PRO A 283 -23.38 -7.67 -6.00
CA PRO A 283 -23.65 -8.52 -7.16
C PRO A 283 -22.37 -9.07 -7.79
N GLN A 284 -22.42 -10.29 -8.33
CA GLN A 284 -21.28 -10.93 -8.96
C GLN A 284 -20.64 -10.05 -10.05
N GLY A 285 -21.42 -9.31 -10.83
CA GLY A 285 -20.89 -8.42 -11.85
C GLY A 285 -20.04 -7.24 -11.29
N ILE A 286 -20.30 -6.79 -10.06
CA ILE A 286 -19.49 -5.78 -9.36
C ILE A 286 -18.18 -6.41 -8.87
N ILE A 287 -18.25 -7.62 -8.30
CA ILE A 287 -17.09 -8.39 -7.85
C ILE A 287 -16.12 -8.63 -9.02
N ASP A 288 -16.64 -9.15 -10.14
CA ASP A 288 -15.85 -9.46 -11.34
C ASP A 288 -15.20 -8.21 -11.96
N LYS A 289 -15.96 -7.12 -12.06
CA LYS A 289 -15.43 -5.84 -12.56
C LYS A 289 -14.32 -5.30 -11.65
N THR A 290 -14.49 -5.40 -10.35
CA THR A 290 -13.49 -4.95 -9.38
C THR A 290 -12.22 -5.81 -9.49
N SER A 291 -12.34 -7.14 -9.48
CA SER A 291 -11.20 -8.05 -9.65
C SER A 291 -10.43 -7.75 -10.94
N LYS A 292 -11.15 -7.56 -12.07
CA LYS A 292 -10.52 -7.17 -13.34
C LYS A 292 -9.76 -5.85 -13.26
N LYS A 293 -10.27 -4.85 -12.54
CA LYS A 293 -9.60 -3.56 -12.38
C LYS A 293 -8.29 -3.67 -11.58
N TYR A 294 -8.25 -4.47 -10.52
CA TYR A 294 -7.02 -4.75 -9.79
C TYR A 294 -5.99 -5.43 -10.68
N GLN A 295 -6.41 -6.44 -11.45
CA GLN A 295 -5.51 -7.13 -12.37
C GLN A 295 -5.06 -6.23 -13.53
N GLU A 296 -5.93 -5.36 -14.05
CA GLU A 296 -5.62 -4.42 -15.12
C GLU A 296 -4.50 -3.44 -14.72
N VAL A 297 -4.61 -2.80 -13.54
CA VAL A 297 -3.57 -1.86 -13.11
C VAL A 297 -2.25 -2.56 -12.84
N TYR A 298 -2.29 -3.78 -12.27
CA TYR A 298 -1.10 -4.59 -12.10
C TYR A 298 -0.40 -4.87 -13.44
N ASN A 299 -1.15 -5.35 -14.42
CA ASN A 299 -0.61 -5.68 -15.74
C ASN A 299 -0.07 -4.44 -16.47
N ARG A 300 -0.71 -3.28 -16.36
CA ARG A 300 -0.22 -2.02 -16.93
C ARG A 300 1.10 -1.58 -16.32
N LEU A 301 1.25 -1.74 -15.01
CA LEU A 301 2.47 -1.30 -14.32
C LEU A 301 3.63 -2.30 -14.47
N PHE A 302 3.35 -3.59 -14.40
CA PHE A 302 4.39 -4.62 -14.19
C PHE A 302 4.31 -5.79 -15.19
N GLY A 303 3.36 -5.79 -16.10
CA GLY A 303 3.19 -6.77 -17.18
C GLY A 303 4.08 -6.54 -18.38
#